data_174471f6e0b510ff7ea789602006613e
#
_entry.id   174471f6e0b510ff7ea789602006613e
#
_cell.length_a   1.000
_cell.length_b   1.000
_cell.length_c   1.000
_cell.angle_alpha   90.00
_cell.angle_beta   90.00
_cell.angle_gamma   90.00
#
_symmetry.space_group_name_H-M   'P 1'
#
loop_
_entity.id
_entity.type
_entity.pdbx_description
1 polymer ?
#
loop_
_entity_poly.entity_id
_entity_poly.type
_entity_poly.pdbx_seq_one_letter_code
_entity_poly.pdbx_strand_id
1 'polypeptide(L)'
;MMVEGAWNLGVSGAGVAVTILDDGIEKDHPDLIRNYDPLSSTDVNDNDSDPNPRYDFSDSNRHGTRCAGQVAATPNNTLCIVGIAFNAQIGGIRMLDGQVWTSSHKTERNKKVFASSIL
;
A
#
# COMPACT_ATOMS: atom_id res chain seq x y z
N MET A 1 16.01 -10.58 -8.68
CA MET A 1 16.32 -9.14 -8.84
C MET A 1 17.58 -8.86 -8.00
N MET A 2 18.57 -8.19 -8.58
CA MET A 2 19.85 -7.93 -7.87
C MET A 2 19.78 -6.57 -7.17
N VAL A 3 19.07 -6.48 -6.05
CA VAL A 3 18.86 -5.23 -5.30
C VAL A 3 19.96 -4.93 -4.28
N GLU A 4 20.76 -5.92 -3.93
CA GLU A 4 21.82 -5.80 -2.93
C GLU A 4 22.85 -4.71 -3.28
N GLY A 5 23.12 -4.51 -4.58
CA GLY A 5 23.99 -3.45 -5.05
C GLY A 5 23.48 -2.05 -4.68
N ALA A 6 22.15 -1.82 -4.76
CA ALA A 6 21.55 -0.55 -4.36
C ALA A 6 21.60 -0.39 -2.82
N TRP A 7 21.33 -1.44 -2.07
CA TRP A 7 21.38 -1.41 -0.62
C TRP A 7 22.81 -1.13 -0.09
N ASN A 8 23.82 -1.72 -0.74
CA ASN A 8 25.23 -1.47 -0.41
C ASN A 8 25.65 -0.01 -0.65
N LEU A 9 24.94 0.69 -1.54
CA LEU A 9 25.10 2.13 -1.78
C LEU A 9 24.22 2.99 -0.85
N GLY A 10 23.52 2.38 0.11
CA GLY A 10 22.63 3.08 1.02
C GLY A 10 21.26 3.45 0.41
N VAL A 11 20.94 2.97 -0.79
CA VAL A 11 19.67 3.26 -1.46
C VAL A 11 18.64 2.20 -1.07
N SER A 12 17.73 2.56 -0.17
CA SER A 12 16.71 1.65 0.38
C SER A 12 15.32 2.30 0.52
N GLY A 13 15.12 3.48 -0.07
CA GLY A 13 13.84 4.19 -0.09
C GLY A 13 13.65 5.21 1.03
N ALA A 14 14.66 5.51 1.84
CA ALA A 14 14.54 6.52 2.90
C ALA A 14 14.12 7.89 2.35
N GLY A 15 13.10 8.50 2.97
CA GLY A 15 12.55 9.80 2.55
C GLY A 15 11.57 9.74 1.37
N VAL A 16 11.20 8.55 0.91
CA VAL A 16 10.21 8.34 -0.15
C VAL A 16 8.95 7.71 0.42
N ALA A 17 7.79 8.20 0.04
CA ALA A 17 6.50 7.55 0.28
C ALA A 17 5.99 6.89 -1.01
N VAL A 18 5.53 5.65 -0.90
CA VAL A 18 4.92 4.90 -1.99
C VAL A 18 3.49 4.56 -1.60
N THR A 19 2.54 4.80 -2.48
CA THR A 19 1.14 4.48 -2.24
C THR A 19 0.66 3.39 -3.21
N ILE A 20 0.08 2.33 -2.66
CA ILE A 20 -0.50 1.22 -3.41
C ILE A 20 -1.99 1.50 -3.64
N LEU A 21 -2.39 1.65 -4.90
CA LEU A 21 -3.79 1.83 -5.31
C LEU A 21 -4.35 0.45 -5.67
N ASP A 22 -5.09 -0.19 -4.74
CA ASP A 22 -5.52 -1.57 -4.90
C ASP A 22 -6.76 -1.90 -4.04
N ASP A 23 -6.86 -3.12 -3.54
CA ASP A 23 -7.94 -3.62 -2.68
C ASP A 23 -7.80 -3.23 -1.20
N GLY A 24 -6.75 -2.50 -0.87
CA GLY A 24 -6.43 -2.00 0.47
C GLY A 24 -5.04 -2.42 0.93
N ILE A 25 -4.67 -1.91 2.11
CA ILE A 25 -3.44 -2.28 2.81
C ILE A 25 -3.75 -2.59 4.26
N GLU A 26 -3.32 -3.73 4.76
CA GLU A 26 -3.40 -4.09 6.17
C GLU A 26 -2.35 -3.28 6.94
N LYS A 27 -2.76 -2.10 7.42
CA LYS A 27 -1.86 -1.11 8.04
C LYS A 27 -1.17 -1.61 9.30
N ASP A 28 -1.80 -2.55 10.00
CA ASP A 28 -1.29 -3.13 11.25
C ASP A 28 -0.48 -4.42 11.02
N HIS A 29 -0.26 -4.81 9.75
CA HIS A 29 0.56 -5.98 9.42
C HIS A 29 1.97 -5.82 9.99
N PRO A 30 2.52 -6.82 10.68
CA PRO A 30 3.83 -6.71 11.37
C PRO A 30 5.00 -6.36 10.43
N ASP A 31 4.90 -6.70 9.14
CA ASP A 31 5.90 -6.28 8.14
C ASP A 31 5.74 -4.83 7.68
N LEU A 32 4.58 -4.21 7.87
CA LEU A 32 4.25 -2.91 7.29
C LEU A 32 4.10 -1.80 8.30
N ILE A 33 3.66 -2.10 9.51
CA ILE A 33 3.30 -1.12 10.54
C ILE A 33 4.38 -0.08 10.82
N ARG A 34 5.66 -0.49 10.76
CA ARG A 34 6.79 0.42 10.99
C ARG A 34 6.92 1.49 9.91
N ASN A 35 6.60 1.12 8.68
CA ASN A 35 6.75 1.97 7.49
C ASN A 35 5.43 2.58 7.04
N TYR A 36 4.31 2.22 7.71
CA TYR A 36 3.00 2.71 7.33
C TYR A 36 2.88 4.24 7.48
N ASP A 37 2.35 4.88 6.43
CA ASP A 37 2.10 6.31 6.38
C ASP A 37 0.60 6.59 6.22
N PRO A 38 -0.07 7.08 7.27
CA PRO A 38 -1.49 7.43 7.20
C PRO A 38 -1.77 8.63 6.28
N LEU A 39 -0.79 9.51 6.05
CA LEU A 39 -0.96 10.66 5.16
C LEU A 39 -0.99 10.27 3.68
N SER A 40 -0.41 9.11 3.35
CA SER A 40 -0.41 8.52 2.02
C SER A 40 -1.50 7.45 1.84
N SER A 41 -2.51 7.44 2.71
CA SER A 41 -3.53 6.39 2.77
C SER A 41 -4.95 6.95 2.81
N THR A 42 -5.89 6.26 2.17
CA THR A 42 -7.32 6.57 2.21
C THR A 42 -8.17 5.41 1.71
N ASP A 43 -9.45 5.42 2.04
CA ASP A 43 -10.45 4.54 1.44
C ASP A 43 -11.39 5.35 0.54
N VAL A 44 -11.40 5.00 -0.75
CA VAL A 44 -12.29 5.61 -1.75
C VAL A 44 -13.66 4.91 -1.80
N ASN A 45 -13.73 3.64 -1.37
CA ASN A 45 -14.98 2.88 -1.40
C ASN A 45 -15.96 3.37 -0.33
N ASP A 46 -15.47 3.51 0.92
CA ASP A 46 -16.28 3.92 2.06
C ASP A 46 -16.13 5.42 2.39
N ASN A 47 -15.24 6.12 1.68
CA ASN A 47 -14.96 7.54 1.80
C ASN A 47 -14.47 7.95 3.19
N ASP A 48 -13.52 7.18 3.72
CA ASP A 48 -12.86 7.43 4.99
C ASP A 48 -11.33 7.34 4.88
N SER A 49 -10.62 7.35 6.00
CA SER A 49 -9.16 7.31 6.05
C SER A 49 -8.59 5.92 6.36
N ASP A 50 -9.43 4.89 6.54
CA ASP A 50 -8.97 3.55 6.87
C ASP A 50 -8.76 2.70 5.61
N PRO A 51 -7.50 2.47 5.19
CA PRO A 51 -7.20 1.72 3.98
C PRO A 51 -7.25 0.20 4.18
N ASN A 52 -7.67 -0.29 5.35
CA ASN A 52 -7.72 -1.73 5.60
C ASN A 52 -8.60 -2.44 4.58
N PRO A 53 -8.13 -3.58 4.02
CA PRO A 53 -8.94 -4.36 3.10
C PRO A 53 -10.12 -4.99 3.84
N ARG A 54 -11.25 -5.14 3.15
CA ARG A 54 -12.37 -5.92 3.65
C ARG A 54 -12.12 -7.39 3.35
N TYR A 55 -11.84 -8.17 4.39
CA TYR A 55 -11.71 -9.62 4.26
C TYR A 55 -13.07 -10.30 4.25
N ASP A 56 -13.23 -11.26 3.39
CA ASP A 56 -14.39 -12.13 3.29
C ASP A 56 -13.97 -13.61 3.24
N PHE A 57 -14.93 -14.50 3.15
CA PHE A 57 -14.67 -15.94 3.10
C PHE A 57 -13.90 -16.39 1.85
N SER A 58 -13.84 -15.57 0.81
CA SER A 58 -13.13 -15.87 -0.44
C SER A 58 -11.68 -15.43 -0.41
N ASP A 59 -11.27 -14.70 0.64
CA ASP A 59 -9.92 -14.14 0.74
C ASP A 59 -9.53 -13.26 -0.44
N SER A 60 -10.49 -12.59 -1.05
CA SER A 60 -10.32 -11.91 -2.34
C SER A 60 -9.48 -10.64 -2.24
N ASN A 61 -9.45 -9.95 -1.09
CA ASN A 61 -8.82 -8.63 -0.94
C ASN A 61 -7.46 -8.75 -0.22
N ARG A 62 -6.52 -9.43 -0.83
CA ARG A 62 -5.16 -9.63 -0.29
C ARG A 62 -4.05 -9.03 -1.14
N HIS A 63 -4.39 -8.57 -2.32
CA HIS A 63 -3.39 -8.21 -3.33
C HIS A 63 -2.61 -6.96 -2.93
N GLY A 64 -3.28 -5.89 -2.52
CA GLY A 64 -2.63 -4.63 -2.15
C GLY A 64 -1.66 -4.76 -0.97
N THR A 65 -2.01 -5.51 0.07
CA THR A 65 -1.12 -5.79 1.20
C THR A 65 0.14 -6.53 0.75
N ARG A 66 0.02 -7.51 -0.16
CA ARG A 66 1.17 -8.24 -0.71
C ARG A 66 2.05 -7.35 -1.58
N CYS A 67 1.47 -6.49 -2.39
CA CYS A 67 2.21 -5.51 -3.18
C CYS A 67 2.97 -4.54 -2.27
N ALA A 68 2.34 -4.06 -1.21
CA ALA A 68 2.98 -3.20 -0.21
C ALA A 68 4.18 -3.89 0.46
N GLY A 69 4.04 -5.17 0.80
CA GLY A 69 5.12 -5.98 1.36
C GLY A 69 6.32 -6.11 0.43
N GLN A 70 6.09 -6.34 -0.87
CA GLN A 70 7.17 -6.38 -1.86
C GLN A 70 7.94 -5.07 -1.95
N VAL A 71 7.27 -3.94 -1.74
CA VAL A 71 7.89 -2.61 -1.79
C VAL A 71 8.63 -2.31 -0.50
N ALA A 72 7.97 -2.41 0.66
CA ALA A 72 8.42 -1.78 1.90
C ALA A 72 8.31 -2.67 3.15
N ALA A 73 8.30 -4.00 3.02
CA ALA A 73 8.34 -4.86 4.20
C ALA A 73 9.60 -4.60 5.04
N THR A 74 9.39 -4.49 6.35
CA THR A 74 10.43 -4.17 7.33
C THR A 74 11.43 -5.32 7.46
N PRO A 75 12.74 -5.06 7.36
CA PRO A 75 13.75 -6.09 7.57
C PRO A 75 13.92 -6.42 9.06
N ASN A 76 14.47 -7.61 9.33
CA ASN A 76 14.91 -8.04 10.67
C ASN A 76 13.81 -8.03 11.75
N ASN A 77 12.57 -8.34 11.36
CA ASN A 77 11.43 -8.43 12.27
C ASN A 77 11.03 -9.88 12.59
N THR A 78 11.90 -10.85 12.32
CA THR A 78 11.67 -12.30 12.46
C THR A 78 10.69 -12.91 11.45
N LEU A 79 10.21 -12.13 10.49
CA LEU A 79 9.40 -12.59 9.37
C LEU A 79 10.25 -12.74 8.10
N CYS A 80 9.78 -13.56 7.15
CA CYS A 80 10.64 -14.08 6.07
C CYS A 80 10.80 -13.16 4.86
N ILE A 81 10.20 -11.98 4.81
CA ILE A 81 10.33 -11.07 3.67
C ILE A 81 11.01 -9.75 4.04
N VAL A 82 11.60 -9.13 3.02
CA VAL A 82 12.12 -7.76 3.08
C VAL A 82 11.71 -7.03 1.82
N GLY A 83 11.21 -5.80 1.96
CA GLY A 83 10.84 -4.97 0.84
C GLY A 83 12.06 -4.47 0.06
N ILE A 84 11.90 -4.26 -1.25
CA ILE A 84 12.98 -3.72 -2.10
C ILE A 84 13.43 -2.34 -1.60
N ALA A 85 12.48 -1.53 -1.16
CA ALA A 85 12.68 -0.20 -0.59
C ALA A 85 12.26 -0.21 0.90
N PHE A 86 12.90 -1.05 1.71
CA PHE A 86 12.49 -1.35 3.08
C PHE A 86 12.53 -0.17 4.06
N ASN A 87 13.11 0.96 3.67
CA ASN A 87 13.09 2.22 4.41
C ASN A 87 12.13 3.27 3.81
N ALA A 88 11.38 2.93 2.74
CA ALA A 88 10.32 3.80 2.24
C ALA A 88 9.11 3.77 3.18
N GLN A 89 8.39 4.88 3.25
CA GLN A 89 7.04 4.91 3.79
C GLN A 89 6.07 4.25 2.81
N ILE A 90 5.03 3.60 3.33
CA ILE A 90 4.07 2.86 2.53
C ILE A 90 2.65 3.24 2.91
N GLY A 91 1.88 3.67 1.93
CA GLY A 91 0.46 3.93 2.09
C GLY A 91 -0.39 3.05 1.18
N GLY A 92 -1.69 3.09 1.37
CA GLY A 92 -2.65 2.38 0.55
C GLY A 92 -3.89 3.19 0.23
N ILE A 93 -4.35 3.09 -1.00
CA ILE A 93 -5.66 3.60 -1.41
C ILE A 93 -6.55 2.40 -1.70
N ARG A 94 -7.51 2.14 -0.82
CA ARG A 94 -8.52 1.11 -1.02
C ARG A 94 -9.53 1.62 -2.04
N MET A 95 -9.50 1.06 -3.26
CA MET A 95 -10.40 1.44 -4.36
C MET A 95 -10.96 0.25 -5.12
N LEU A 96 -10.42 -0.95 -4.90
CA LEU A 96 -10.91 -2.21 -5.44
C LEU A 96 -11.45 -3.03 -4.27
N ASP A 97 -12.61 -3.67 -4.41
CA ASP A 97 -13.24 -4.39 -3.30
C ASP A 97 -13.69 -5.82 -3.68
N GLY A 98 -12.96 -6.46 -4.58
CA GLY A 98 -13.26 -7.85 -5.02
C GLY A 98 -14.58 -8.02 -5.76
N GLN A 99 -15.44 -7.00 -5.80
CA GLN A 99 -16.67 -7.00 -6.57
C GLN A 99 -16.48 -6.29 -7.92
N VAL A 100 -17.13 -6.82 -8.97
CA VAL A 100 -17.09 -6.23 -10.31
C VAL A 100 -17.57 -4.78 -10.23
N TRP A 101 -16.68 -3.86 -10.44
CA TRP A 101 -16.99 -2.45 -10.52
C TRP A 101 -17.85 -2.16 -11.74
N THR A 102 -19.12 -1.82 -11.54
CA THR A 102 -19.92 -1.25 -12.60
C THR A 102 -19.51 0.21 -12.81
N SER A 103 -19.28 0.57 -14.05
CA SER A 103 -18.68 1.83 -14.50
C SER A 103 -19.38 3.13 -14.06
N SER A 104 -20.56 3.04 -13.45
CA SER A 104 -21.38 4.20 -13.08
C SER A 104 -20.95 4.94 -11.80
N HIS A 105 -20.19 4.30 -10.91
CA HIS A 105 -19.74 4.92 -9.65
C HIS A 105 -18.31 5.52 -9.72
N LYS A 106 -17.58 5.26 -10.80
CA LYS A 106 -16.16 5.60 -10.95
C LYS A 106 -15.89 7.08 -11.24
N THR A 107 -16.86 7.80 -11.83
CA THR A 107 -16.56 9.08 -12.49
C THR A 107 -16.49 10.27 -11.54
N GLU A 108 -17.18 10.25 -10.42
CA GLU A 108 -17.20 11.40 -9.51
C GLU A 108 -16.16 11.32 -8.38
N ARG A 109 -15.80 10.11 -7.92
CA ARG A 109 -14.86 9.93 -6.78
C ARG A 109 -13.40 10.03 -7.19
N ASN A 110 -13.04 9.56 -8.38
CA ASN A 110 -11.65 9.60 -8.88
C ASN A 110 -11.09 11.01 -9.12
N LYS A 111 -11.93 12.05 -9.20
CA LYS A 111 -11.45 13.43 -9.41
C LYS A 111 -10.76 14.05 -8.20
N LYS A 112 -10.96 13.51 -6.99
CA LYS A 112 -10.34 14.04 -5.77
C LYS A 112 -8.97 13.43 -5.44
N VAL A 113 -8.69 12.24 -5.93
CA VAL A 113 -7.48 11.47 -5.54
C VAL A 113 -6.23 11.86 -6.35
N PHE A 114 -6.39 12.34 -7.59
CA PHE A 114 -5.24 12.70 -8.44
C PHE A 114 -4.64 14.09 -8.19
N ALA A 115 -5.25 14.91 -7.34
CA ALA A 115 -4.81 16.31 -7.16
C ALA A 115 -3.82 16.52 -6.00
N SER A 116 -3.49 15.49 -5.19
CA SER A 116 -2.68 15.67 -3.99
C SER A 116 -1.31 14.97 -3.99
N SER A 117 -0.89 14.39 -5.11
CA SER A 117 0.34 13.58 -5.14
C SER A 117 1.49 14.19 -5.95
N ILE A 118 1.49 15.49 -6.23
CA ILE A 118 2.63 16.14 -6.86
C ILE A 118 2.91 17.47 -6.13
N LEU A 119 3.68 17.38 -5.06
CA LEU A 119 4.62 18.42 -4.62
C LEU A 119 5.74 17.76 -3.83
#